data_cc0e46fc4d04983c03541463ce7fc4e5
#
_entry.id   cc0e46fc4d04983c03541463ce7fc4e5
#
_cell.length_a   1.000
_cell.length_b   1.000
_cell.length_c   1.000
_cell.angle_alpha   90.00
_cell.angle_beta   90.00
_cell.angle_gamma   90.00
#
_symmetry.space_group_name_H-M   'P 1'
#
loop_
_entity.id
_entity.type
_entity.pdbx_description
1 polymer ?
#
loop_
_entity_poly.entity_id
_entity_poly.type
_entity_poly.pdbx_seq_one_letter_code
_entity_poly.pdbx_strand_id
1 'polypeptide(L)'
;MKLVTIDNTVSGTPGALLGSGEVLHLSKAAAAGTLEAWIPDSVRAILESGADGLAVVRKLIERVESASKTEQADLRESGAITGADTRLLTPLPNPRLIVAAGLAFKSHLAEMAGTPTPATPTGFIKSVNSLVGTGASIKVPKDAAEHIDYEGEMAIVFGKTCHAVSAANAMQYVAGYMAANDVSARDWVKAVWEAKEAWPARSTWEVNINGKQFDSFTPLGPVLATFDEFADVTALRIIVRLNGKVMQDAPISDLIFTIAETIAHFSKWYTFHPGDILLTGTPAGVGVGRKPPVFMKAGDVIEVDIPGVGLLSNTLKA
;
A
#
# COMPACT_ATOMS: atom_id res chain seq x y z
N MET A 1 -2.43 13.82 -8.20
CA MET A 1 -1.32 14.23 -7.28
C MET A 1 -0.82 13.06 -6.47
N LYS A 2 0.41 13.15 -5.94
CA LYS A 2 1.05 12.09 -5.15
C LYS A 2 1.32 12.60 -3.74
N LEU A 3 0.51 12.19 -2.76
CA LEU A 3 0.63 12.59 -1.37
C LEU A 3 1.64 11.69 -0.64
N VAL A 4 2.42 12.28 0.27
CA VAL A 4 3.42 11.59 1.08
C VAL A 4 3.29 12.00 2.55
N THR A 5 3.83 11.20 3.46
CA THR A 5 4.04 11.58 4.86
C THR A 5 5.54 11.64 5.12
N ILE A 6 6.04 12.83 5.47
CA ILE A 6 7.46 13.13 5.68
C ILE A 6 7.86 12.70 7.09
N ASP A 7 8.95 11.94 7.21
CA ASP A 7 9.48 11.43 8.49
C ASP A 7 10.27 12.53 9.24
N ASN A 8 9.56 13.44 9.88
CA ASN A 8 10.15 14.54 10.65
C ASN A 8 9.54 14.71 12.06
N THR A 9 8.49 13.97 12.36
CA THR A 9 7.85 13.83 13.67
C THR A 9 7.37 12.40 13.85
N VAL A 10 6.94 12.01 15.04
CA VAL A 10 6.44 10.64 15.32
C VAL A 10 5.33 10.20 14.37
N SER A 11 4.42 11.10 14.02
CA SER A 11 3.31 10.82 13.07
C SER A 11 3.61 11.29 11.66
N GLY A 12 4.75 11.93 11.43
CA GLY A 12 5.10 12.59 10.17
C GLY A 12 4.28 13.86 9.91
N THR A 13 4.59 14.54 8.82
CA THR A 13 3.82 15.70 8.32
C THR A 13 3.44 15.49 6.86
N PRO A 14 2.30 16.06 6.40
CA PRO A 14 1.85 15.86 5.04
C PRO A 14 2.73 16.60 4.03
N GLY A 15 3.02 15.92 2.94
CA GLY A 15 3.75 16.43 1.80
C GLY A 15 3.18 15.97 0.48
N ALA A 16 3.77 16.43 -0.61
CA ALA A 16 3.48 15.97 -1.96
C ALA A 16 4.78 15.72 -2.73
N LEU A 17 4.79 14.69 -3.54
CA LEU A 17 5.86 14.45 -4.51
C LEU A 17 5.61 15.33 -5.74
N LEU A 18 6.56 16.21 -6.07
CA LEU A 18 6.52 17.08 -7.24
C LEU A 18 6.94 16.32 -8.51
N GLY A 19 6.59 16.88 -9.67
CA GLY A 19 7.02 16.35 -10.97
C GLY A 19 8.54 16.28 -11.14
N SER A 20 9.31 17.09 -10.41
CA SER A 20 10.77 17.05 -10.35
C SER A 20 11.34 15.86 -9.56
N GLY A 21 10.52 15.13 -8.79
CA GLY A 21 10.94 14.11 -7.84
C GLY A 21 11.30 14.67 -6.44
N GLU A 22 11.25 15.98 -6.25
CA GLU A 22 11.44 16.64 -4.96
C GLU A 22 10.18 16.52 -4.11
N VAL A 23 10.29 16.72 -2.80
CA VAL A 23 9.19 16.64 -1.83
C VAL A 23 8.78 18.03 -1.36
N LEU A 24 7.52 18.37 -1.53
CA LEU A 24 6.90 19.59 -1.01
C LEU A 24 6.36 19.35 0.40
N HIS A 25 6.78 20.13 1.37
CA HIS A 25 6.21 20.22 2.71
C HIS A 25 4.98 21.15 2.67
N LEU A 26 3.78 20.60 2.67
CA LEU A 26 2.56 21.37 2.42
C LEU A 26 2.36 22.52 3.41
N SER A 27 2.54 22.28 4.71
CA SER A 27 2.37 23.31 5.74
C SER A 27 3.43 24.43 5.64
N LYS A 28 4.68 24.09 5.33
CA LYS A 28 5.76 25.10 5.15
C LYS A 28 5.52 25.94 3.89
N ALA A 29 5.10 25.32 2.79
CA ALA A 29 4.81 26.01 1.56
C ALA A 29 3.62 26.99 1.74
N ALA A 30 2.56 26.57 2.43
CA ALA A 30 1.45 27.46 2.76
C ALA A 30 1.91 28.63 3.64
N ALA A 31 2.72 28.36 4.68
CA ALA A 31 3.24 29.42 5.57
C ALA A 31 4.19 30.40 4.85
N ALA A 32 4.87 29.99 3.80
CA ALA A 32 5.70 30.86 2.95
C ALA A 32 4.86 31.84 2.07
N GLY A 33 3.55 31.90 2.26
CA GLY A 33 2.67 32.81 1.53
C GLY A 33 2.31 32.36 0.11
N THR A 34 2.60 31.11 -0.24
CA THR A 34 2.26 30.57 -1.55
C THR A 34 0.76 30.39 -1.73
N LEU A 35 0.03 30.21 -0.64
CA LEU A 35 -1.43 30.13 -0.59
C LEU A 35 -1.93 30.48 0.81
N GLU A 36 -2.85 31.44 0.93
CA GLU A 36 -3.56 31.75 2.19
C GLU A 36 -4.62 30.67 2.45
N ALA A 37 -4.19 29.51 2.92
CA ALA A 37 -5.09 28.41 3.27
C ALA A 37 -4.50 27.58 4.41
N TRP A 38 -5.39 27.10 5.27
CA TRP A 38 -5.03 26.14 6.28
C TRP A 38 -4.85 24.74 5.63
N ILE A 39 -3.74 24.08 5.91
CA ILE A 39 -3.48 22.72 5.46
C ILE A 39 -3.65 21.77 6.66
N PRO A 40 -4.47 20.72 6.53
CA PRO A 40 -4.57 19.68 7.55
C PRO A 40 -3.21 19.05 7.88
N ASP A 41 -3.03 18.62 9.12
CA ASP A 41 -1.75 18.19 9.69
C ASP A 41 -1.30 16.77 9.30
N SER A 42 -2.13 16.03 8.55
CA SER A 42 -1.81 14.69 8.08
C SER A 42 -2.49 14.38 6.73
N VAL A 43 -1.95 13.42 5.98
CA VAL A 43 -2.58 12.94 4.74
C VAL A 43 -4.00 12.44 5.01
N ARG A 44 -4.21 11.74 6.13
CA ARG A 44 -5.56 11.30 6.51
C ARG A 44 -6.51 12.47 6.75
N ALA A 45 -6.10 13.51 7.46
CA ALA A 45 -6.92 14.69 7.70
C ALA A 45 -7.24 15.45 6.39
N ILE A 46 -6.32 15.43 5.40
CA ILE A 46 -6.58 15.93 4.05
C ILE A 46 -7.70 15.11 3.38
N LEU A 47 -7.68 13.79 3.48
CA LEU A 47 -8.74 12.93 2.95
C LEU A 47 -10.08 13.15 3.68
N GLU A 48 -10.05 13.29 5.00
CA GLU A 48 -11.25 13.58 5.84
C GLU A 48 -11.87 14.93 5.48
N SER A 49 -11.08 15.90 4.99
CA SER A 49 -11.58 17.20 4.50
C SER A 49 -12.30 17.09 3.14
N GLY A 50 -12.31 15.91 2.52
CA GLY A 50 -13.03 15.65 1.28
C GLY A 50 -12.49 16.41 0.07
N ALA A 51 -13.39 16.72 -0.88
CA ALA A 51 -13.02 17.35 -2.15
C ALA A 51 -12.39 18.73 -1.96
N ASP A 52 -12.86 19.51 -1.00
CA ASP A 52 -12.36 20.87 -0.75
C ASP A 52 -10.92 20.85 -0.23
N GLY A 53 -10.61 19.97 0.72
CA GLY A 53 -9.25 19.82 1.22
C GLY A 53 -8.28 19.34 0.15
N LEU A 54 -8.68 18.38 -0.68
CA LEU A 54 -7.89 17.93 -1.82
C LEU A 54 -7.68 19.03 -2.86
N ALA A 55 -8.71 19.87 -3.12
CA ALA A 55 -8.60 20.98 -4.05
C ALA A 55 -7.61 22.05 -3.56
N VAL A 56 -7.59 22.35 -2.26
CA VAL A 56 -6.62 23.28 -1.65
C VAL A 56 -5.19 22.76 -1.85
N VAL A 57 -4.94 21.49 -1.54
CA VAL A 57 -3.61 20.88 -1.73
C VAL A 57 -3.19 20.89 -3.19
N ARG A 58 -4.11 20.60 -4.12
CA ARG A 58 -3.84 20.63 -5.56
C ARG A 58 -3.42 22.03 -6.01
N LYS A 59 -4.17 23.07 -5.63
CA LYS A 59 -3.82 24.46 -5.95
C LYS A 59 -2.45 24.86 -5.40
N LEU A 60 -2.10 24.40 -4.20
CA LEU A 60 -0.78 24.67 -3.63
C LEU A 60 0.33 24.01 -4.46
N ILE A 61 0.17 22.76 -4.85
CA ILE A 61 1.12 22.03 -5.72
C ILE A 61 1.28 22.75 -7.07
N GLU A 62 0.16 23.05 -7.75
CA GLU A 62 0.15 23.75 -9.04
C GLU A 62 0.83 25.14 -8.94
N ARG A 63 0.57 25.89 -7.87
CA ARG A 63 1.21 27.19 -7.61
C ARG A 63 2.73 27.05 -7.46
N VAL A 64 3.19 26.04 -6.73
CA VAL A 64 4.62 25.78 -6.53
C VAL A 64 5.28 25.32 -7.84
N GLU A 65 4.66 24.42 -8.59
CA GLU A 65 5.22 23.92 -9.87
C GLU A 65 5.26 25.01 -10.94
N SER A 66 4.30 25.95 -10.94
CA SER A 66 4.27 27.09 -11.86
C SER A 66 5.07 28.29 -11.39
N ALA A 67 5.64 28.27 -10.18
CA ALA A 67 6.42 29.36 -9.61
C ALA A 67 7.71 29.63 -10.40
N SER A 68 8.19 30.88 -10.38
CA SER A 68 9.46 31.25 -10.98
C SER A 68 10.63 30.48 -10.36
N LYS A 69 11.75 30.38 -11.07
CA LYS A 69 12.96 29.72 -10.54
C LYS A 69 13.45 30.37 -9.25
N THR A 70 13.30 31.69 -9.09
CA THR A 70 13.65 32.42 -7.88
C THR A 70 12.75 31.99 -6.72
N GLU A 71 11.43 32.03 -6.89
CA GLU A 71 10.46 31.59 -5.86
C GLU A 71 10.69 30.12 -5.45
N GLN A 72 10.95 29.24 -6.43
CA GLN A 72 11.29 27.84 -6.10
C GLN A 72 12.63 27.72 -5.35
N ALA A 73 13.63 28.56 -5.63
CA ALA A 73 14.88 28.60 -4.88
C ALA A 73 14.64 29.04 -3.43
N ASP A 74 13.81 30.07 -3.22
CA ASP A 74 13.43 30.54 -1.89
C ASP A 74 12.68 29.46 -1.09
N LEU A 75 11.79 28.68 -1.77
CA LEU A 75 11.11 27.55 -1.15
C LEU A 75 12.05 26.41 -0.78
N ARG A 76 13.15 26.20 -1.52
CA ARG A 76 14.21 25.24 -1.15
C ARG A 76 15.04 25.75 0.03
N GLU A 77 15.41 27.03 0.01
CA GLU A 77 16.16 27.66 1.12
C GLU A 77 15.36 27.63 2.43
N SER A 78 14.06 27.88 2.38
CA SER A 78 13.17 27.76 3.56
C SER A 78 12.90 26.31 4.01
N GLY A 79 13.32 25.32 3.22
CA GLY A 79 13.04 23.91 3.45
C GLY A 79 11.56 23.55 3.24
N ALA A 80 10.82 24.35 2.47
CA ALA A 80 9.48 23.98 2.01
C ALA A 80 9.51 22.96 0.86
N ILE A 81 10.59 22.96 0.06
CA ILE A 81 10.94 21.92 -0.90
C ILE A 81 12.21 21.23 -0.44
N THR A 82 12.22 19.91 -0.41
CA THR A 82 13.39 19.08 -0.03
C THR A 82 13.69 18.05 -1.13
N GLY A 83 14.90 17.48 -1.14
CA GLY A 83 15.36 16.57 -2.17
C GLY A 83 14.59 15.25 -2.23
N ALA A 84 14.84 14.49 -3.30
CA ALA A 84 14.24 13.17 -3.52
C ALA A 84 14.68 12.12 -2.48
N ASP A 85 15.74 12.39 -1.72
CA ASP A 85 16.25 11.57 -0.61
C ASP A 85 15.53 11.83 0.72
N THR A 86 14.52 12.70 0.73
CA THR A 86 13.70 12.97 1.92
C THR A 86 13.11 11.67 2.47
N ARG A 87 13.33 11.41 3.76
CA ARG A 87 12.78 10.21 4.41
C ARG A 87 11.26 10.31 4.51
N LEU A 88 10.60 9.23 4.15
CA LEU A 88 9.15 9.12 4.15
C LEU A 88 8.71 7.99 5.08
N LEU A 89 7.63 8.23 5.80
CA LEU A 89 6.82 7.18 6.41
C LEU A 89 5.89 6.57 5.34
N THR A 90 5.11 5.54 5.70
CA THR A 90 3.95 5.21 4.87
C THR A 90 3.04 6.44 4.74
N PRO A 91 2.40 6.69 3.59
CA PRO A 91 1.52 7.85 3.43
C PRO A 91 0.40 7.94 4.46
N LEU A 92 -0.02 6.80 5.01
CA LEU A 92 -1.04 6.67 6.03
C LEU A 92 -0.50 5.84 7.21
N PRO A 93 0.23 6.47 8.16
CA PRO A 93 0.88 5.74 9.26
C PRO A 93 -0.11 5.24 10.33
N ASN A 94 -1.33 5.72 10.33
CA ASN A 94 -2.35 5.42 11.34
C ASN A 94 -3.75 5.16 10.75
N PRO A 95 -3.91 4.24 9.77
CA PRO A 95 -5.24 3.84 9.32
C PRO A 95 -6.01 3.20 10.49
N ARG A 96 -7.35 3.32 10.48
CA ARG A 96 -8.19 2.66 11.49
C ARG A 96 -8.37 1.19 11.17
N LEU A 97 -8.36 0.84 9.88
CA LEU A 97 -8.61 -0.49 9.37
C LEU A 97 -7.72 -0.79 8.15
N ILE A 98 -7.15 -1.99 8.15
CA ILE A 98 -6.48 -2.57 6.98
C ILE A 98 -7.12 -3.94 6.75
N VAL A 99 -7.82 -4.10 5.63
CA VAL A 99 -8.31 -5.39 5.15
C VAL A 99 -7.41 -5.86 4.03
N ALA A 100 -7.02 -7.13 4.03
CA ALA A 100 -6.25 -7.76 2.96
C ALA A 100 -7.11 -8.82 2.27
N ALA A 101 -7.27 -8.73 0.95
CA ALA A 101 -7.92 -9.78 0.17
C ALA A 101 -6.95 -10.95 -0.02
N GLY A 102 -7.45 -12.18 0.07
CA GLY A 102 -6.69 -13.39 -0.17
C GLY A 102 -7.18 -14.14 -1.41
N LEU A 103 -6.30 -14.90 -2.06
CA LEU A 103 -6.63 -15.72 -3.24
C LEU A 103 -7.34 -14.93 -4.35
N ALA A 104 -6.91 -13.68 -4.57
CA ALA A 104 -7.67 -12.73 -5.38
C ALA A 104 -7.27 -12.69 -6.86
N PHE A 105 -6.10 -13.23 -7.25
CA PHE A 105 -5.61 -13.24 -8.63
C PHE A 105 -5.76 -14.63 -9.28
N LYS A 106 -6.20 -14.66 -10.54
CA LYS A 106 -6.33 -15.92 -11.32
C LYS A 106 -5.00 -16.64 -11.48
N SER A 107 -3.94 -15.89 -11.77
CA SER A 107 -2.58 -16.44 -11.91
C SER A 107 -2.06 -17.06 -10.61
N HIS A 108 -2.30 -16.41 -9.46
CA HIS A 108 -1.90 -16.93 -8.16
C HIS A 108 -2.67 -18.21 -7.79
N LEU A 109 -3.97 -18.23 -8.08
CA LEU A 109 -4.79 -19.41 -7.86
C LEU A 109 -4.32 -20.61 -8.71
N ALA A 110 -3.92 -20.36 -9.97
CA ALA A 110 -3.39 -21.38 -10.86
C ALA A 110 -2.03 -21.94 -10.37
N GLU A 111 -1.18 -21.11 -9.76
CA GLU A 111 0.10 -21.52 -9.17
C GLU A 111 -0.11 -22.42 -7.95
N MET A 112 -1.20 -22.20 -7.20
CA MET A 112 -1.58 -23.01 -6.03
C MET A 112 -2.47 -24.19 -6.45
N ALA A 113 -1.88 -25.16 -7.16
CA ALA A 113 -2.59 -26.28 -7.76
C ALA A 113 -3.56 -26.99 -6.80
N GLY A 114 -4.80 -27.16 -7.21
CA GLY A 114 -5.86 -27.82 -6.44
C GLY A 114 -6.70 -26.87 -5.57
N THR A 115 -6.37 -25.58 -5.52
CA THR A 115 -7.19 -24.58 -4.80
C THR A 115 -8.42 -24.19 -5.66
N PRO A 116 -9.65 -24.37 -5.17
CA PRO A 116 -10.83 -23.98 -5.93
C PRO A 116 -10.97 -22.46 -6.03
N THR A 117 -11.53 -21.98 -7.12
CA THR A 117 -11.85 -20.55 -7.27
C THR A 117 -12.84 -20.13 -6.17
N PRO A 118 -12.55 -19.12 -5.38
CA PRO A 118 -13.48 -18.61 -4.37
C PRO A 118 -14.81 -18.16 -4.99
N ALA A 119 -15.93 -18.49 -4.35
CA ALA A 119 -17.24 -18.03 -4.79
C ALA A 119 -17.49 -16.54 -4.49
N THR A 120 -16.76 -15.99 -3.52
CA THR A 120 -16.80 -14.57 -3.09
C THR A 120 -15.39 -14.13 -2.68
N PRO A 121 -15.09 -12.83 -2.67
CA PRO A 121 -13.83 -12.33 -2.11
C PRO A 121 -13.61 -12.86 -0.70
N THR A 122 -12.39 -13.32 -0.41
CA THR A 122 -11.93 -13.75 0.92
C THR A 122 -10.87 -12.78 1.42
N GLY A 123 -10.70 -12.68 2.72
CA GLY A 123 -9.71 -11.77 3.29
C GLY A 123 -9.62 -11.82 4.81
N PHE A 124 -8.75 -11.00 5.35
CA PHE A 124 -8.47 -10.90 6.79
C PHE A 124 -8.06 -9.47 7.14
N ILE A 125 -8.05 -9.16 8.44
CA ILE A 125 -7.57 -7.87 8.95
C ILE A 125 -6.06 -7.97 9.17
N LYS A 126 -5.32 -6.94 8.73
CA LYS A 126 -3.91 -6.75 9.07
C LYS A 126 -3.75 -5.79 10.25
N SER A 127 -2.80 -6.11 11.12
CA SER A 127 -2.46 -5.25 12.24
C SER A 127 -1.84 -3.94 11.75
N VAL A 128 -2.31 -2.80 12.29
CA VAL A 128 -1.68 -1.49 12.02
C VAL A 128 -0.24 -1.43 12.55
N ASN A 129 0.11 -2.25 13.54
CA ASN A 129 1.48 -2.34 14.08
C ASN A 129 2.47 -2.98 13.10
N SER A 130 2.00 -3.63 12.04
CA SER A 130 2.85 -4.21 11.01
C SER A 130 3.27 -3.22 9.92
N LEU A 131 2.78 -1.97 9.96
CA LEU A 131 3.05 -0.95 8.95
C LEU A 131 4.48 -0.43 8.99
N VAL A 132 5.08 -0.31 7.81
CA VAL A 132 6.33 0.45 7.59
C VAL A 132 6.27 1.17 6.23
N GLY A 133 7.04 2.25 6.10
CA GLY A 133 7.19 3.01 4.86
C GLY A 133 8.33 2.48 3.98
N THR A 134 8.51 3.11 2.82
CA THR A 134 9.65 2.85 1.94
C THR A 134 10.97 3.17 2.64
N GLY A 135 12.02 2.39 2.35
CA GLY A 135 13.34 2.55 2.96
C GLY A 135 13.45 2.02 4.40
N ALA A 136 12.33 1.75 5.09
CA ALA A 136 12.36 1.09 6.39
C ALA A 136 12.74 -0.39 6.26
N SER A 137 13.27 -0.96 7.36
CA SER A 137 13.65 -2.37 7.36
C SER A 137 12.46 -3.28 7.65
N ILE A 138 12.35 -4.37 6.90
CA ILE A 138 11.51 -5.50 7.27
C ILE A 138 12.31 -6.35 8.28
N LYS A 139 11.79 -6.51 9.49
CA LYS A 139 12.46 -7.24 10.57
C LYS A 139 12.20 -8.72 10.43
N VAL A 140 13.27 -9.52 10.38
CA VAL A 140 13.15 -10.98 10.35
C VAL A 140 12.80 -11.47 11.77
N PRO A 141 11.64 -12.13 11.97
CA PRO A 141 11.25 -12.64 13.28
C PRO A 141 12.18 -13.79 13.72
N LYS A 142 12.56 -13.83 15.00
CA LYS A 142 13.47 -14.88 15.52
C LYS A 142 12.89 -16.29 15.37
N ASP A 143 11.57 -16.42 15.54
CA ASP A 143 10.87 -17.72 15.57
C ASP A 143 10.27 -18.12 14.21
N ALA A 144 10.51 -17.33 13.14
CA ALA A 144 9.96 -17.56 11.81
C ALA A 144 10.90 -16.98 10.74
N ALA A 145 12.19 -17.37 10.79
CA ALA A 145 13.24 -16.73 9.99
C ALA A 145 13.53 -17.43 8.66
N GLU A 146 13.04 -18.67 8.46
CA GLU A 146 13.48 -19.51 7.33
C GLU A 146 12.63 -19.32 6.09
N HIS A 147 11.35 -18.96 6.22
CA HIS A 147 10.39 -18.94 5.12
C HIS A 147 9.66 -17.60 5.01
N ILE A 148 10.41 -16.47 4.96
CA ILE A 148 9.85 -15.15 4.75
C ILE A 148 9.56 -14.93 3.27
N ASP A 149 8.29 -14.77 2.94
CA ASP A 149 7.79 -14.61 1.57
C ASP A 149 7.34 -13.18 1.28
N TYR A 150 7.37 -12.81 0.01
CA TYR A 150 6.90 -11.53 -0.52
C TYR A 150 5.56 -11.72 -1.24
N GLU A 151 4.68 -10.75 -1.09
CA GLU A 151 3.40 -10.67 -1.79
C GLU A 151 3.18 -9.21 -2.21
N GLY A 152 3.63 -8.86 -3.42
CA GLY A 152 3.38 -7.53 -3.99
C GLY A 152 1.90 -7.33 -4.30
N GLU A 153 1.37 -6.18 -3.86
CA GLU A 153 -0.05 -5.87 -3.95
C GLU A 153 -0.27 -4.39 -4.27
N MET A 154 -1.46 -4.05 -4.71
CA MET A 154 -1.94 -2.68 -4.72
C MET A 154 -2.82 -2.44 -3.49
N ALA A 155 -2.60 -1.33 -2.81
CA ALA A 155 -3.45 -0.86 -1.73
C ALA A 155 -4.45 0.16 -2.26
N ILE A 156 -5.73 -0.05 -2.00
CA ILE A 156 -6.84 0.85 -2.27
C ILE A 156 -7.07 1.68 -1.02
N VAL A 157 -7.08 3.00 -1.15
CA VAL A 157 -7.32 3.92 -0.04
C VAL A 157 -8.70 4.53 -0.16
N PHE A 158 -9.46 4.52 0.93
CA PHE A 158 -10.78 5.13 0.97
C PHE A 158 -10.69 6.64 1.23
N GLY A 159 -11.52 7.43 0.52
CA GLY A 159 -11.63 8.87 0.69
C GLY A 159 -12.98 9.32 1.27
N LYS A 160 -13.92 8.38 1.38
CA LYS A 160 -15.26 8.62 1.93
C LYS A 160 -15.68 7.43 2.79
N THR A 161 -16.55 7.68 3.77
CA THR A 161 -17.14 6.58 4.56
C THR A 161 -17.91 5.64 3.64
N CYS A 162 -17.50 4.37 3.62
CA CYS A 162 -17.98 3.34 2.72
C CYS A 162 -18.53 2.16 3.54
N HIS A 163 -19.84 1.91 3.48
CA HIS A 163 -20.52 0.80 4.15
C HIS A 163 -21.68 0.31 3.30
N ALA A 164 -21.77 -1.01 3.11
CA ALA A 164 -22.83 -1.71 2.39
C ALA A 164 -23.15 -1.11 0.99
N VAL A 165 -22.08 -0.79 0.24
CA VAL A 165 -22.23 -0.17 -1.09
C VAL A 165 -22.37 -1.21 -2.20
N SER A 166 -23.04 -0.85 -3.30
CA SER A 166 -23.09 -1.68 -4.49
C SER A 166 -21.79 -1.57 -5.30
N ALA A 167 -21.45 -2.60 -6.09
CA ALA A 167 -20.29 -2.56 -6.98
C ALA A 167 -20.35 -1.39 -7.98
N ALA A 168 -21.54 -1.04 -8.46
CA ALA A 168 -21.73 0.09 -9.38
C ALA A 168 -21.32 1.43 -8.77
N ASN A 169 -21.39 1.57 -7.44
CA ASN A 169 -21.05 2.81 -6.72
C ASN A 169 -19.71 2.75 -5.98
N ALA A 170 -19.05 1.59 -5.93
CA ALA A 170 -17.89 1.35 -5.07
C ALA A 170 -16.71 2.29 -5.35
N MET A 171 -16.42 2.56 -6.62
CA MET A 171 -15.26 3.35 -7.03
C MET A 171 -15.32 4.82 -6.61
N GLN A 172 -16.50 5.39 -6.36
CA GLN A 172 -16.64 6.78 -5.88
C GLN A 172 -16.17 6.99 -4.43
N TYR A 173 -15.87 5.91 -3.70
CA TYR A 173 -15.34 5.95 -2.34
C TYR A 173 -13.81 5.87 -2.29
N VAL A 174 -13.15 5.60 -3.43
CA VAL A 174 -11.70 5.48 -3.54
C VAL A 174 -11.04 6.84 -3.63
N ALA A 175 -10.06 7.10 -2.76
CA ALA A 175 -9.20 8.30 -2.81
C ALA A 175 -8.00 8.11 -3.74
N GLY A 176 -7.46 6.89 -3.81
CA GLY A 176 -6.29 6.59 -4.61
C GLY A 176 -5.66 5.24 -4.26
N TYR A 177 -4.41 5.07 -4.68
CA TYR A 177 -3.70 3.80 -4.63
C TYR A 177 -2.27 3.96 -4.11
N MET A 178 -1.74 2.90 -3.48
CA MET A 178 -0.35 2.78 -3.04
C MET A 178 0.21 1.42 -3.45
N ALA A 179 1.53 1.30 -3.54
CA ALA A 179 2.16 -0.02 -3.57
C ALA A 179 2.21 -0.61 -2.16
N ALA A 180 2.06 -1.93 -2.07
CA ALA A 180 2.03 -2.67 -0.81
C ALA A 180 2.80 -3.99 -0.94
N ASN A 181 3.27 -4.52 0.21
CA ASN A 181 3.81 -5.87 0.31
C ASN A 181 3.18 -6.57 1.51
N ASP A 182 2.40 -7.62 1.28
CA ASP A 182 1.84 -8.45 2.36
C ASP A 182 2.84 -9.54 2.76
N VAL A 183 3.93 -9.11 3.42
CA VAL A 183 5.01 -10.00 3.87
C VAL A 183 4.46 -11.11 4.73
N SER A 184 4.92 -12.35 4.47
CA SER A 184 4.34 -13.55 5.05
C SER A 184 5.43 -14.49 5.57
N ALA A 185 5.38 -14.87 6.84
CA ALA A 185 6.16 -15.99 7.36
C ALA A 185 5.40 -17.30 7.07
N ARG A 186 5.98 -18.15 6.24
CA ARG A 186 5.35 -19.39 5.77
C ARG A 186 5.66 -20.60 6.63
N ASP A 187 6.31 -20.45 7.74
CA ASP A 187 6.75 -21.56 8.59
C ASP A 187 5.57 -22.44 9.07
N TRP A 188 4.37 -21.91 9.15
CA TRP A 188 3.15 -22.64 9.53
C TRP A 188 2.32 -23.16 8.36
N VAL A 189 2.63 -22.77 7.12
CA VAL A 189 1.87 -23.15 5.91
C VAL A 189 1.83 -24.67 5.71
N LYS A 190 2.93 -25.37 6.03
CA LYS A 190 3.01 -26.83 5.92
C LYS A 190 1.91 -27.51 6.74
N ALA A 191 1.66 -27.06 7.97
CA ALA A 191 0.62 -27.62 8.82
C ALA A 191 -0.79 -27.42 8.22
N VAL A 192 -1.05 -26.34 7.52
CA VAL A 192 -2.33 -26.11 6.81
C VAL A 192 -2.50 -27.14 5.70
N TRP A 193 -1.46 -27.38 4.89
CA TRP A 193 -1.54 -28.30 3.75
C TRP A 193 -1.57 -29.78 4.15
N GLU A 194 -0.97 -30.12 5.30
CA GLU A 194 -0.98 -31.48 5.83
C GLU A 194 -2.25 -31.81 6.62
N ALA A 195 -3.08 -30.84 6.94
CA ALA A 195 -4.32 -31.02 7.68
C ALA A 195 -5.35 -31.77 6.83
N LYS A 196 -5.74 -32.99 7.28
CA LYS A 196 -6.68 -33.86 6.55
C LYS A 196 -8.13 -33.68 6.99
N GLU A 197 -8.35 -33.02 8.11
CA GLU A 197 -9.70 -32.85 8.70
C GLU A 197 -10.01 -31.35 8.85
N ALA A 198 -11.31 -31.03 8.89
CA ALA A 198 -11.79 -29.65 8.90
C ALA A 198 -11.31 -28.84 10.11
N TRP A 199 -11.25 -29.45 11.30
CA TRP A 199 -10.83 -28.73 12.50
C TRP A 199 -9.33 -28.41 12.55
N PRO A 200 -8.42 -29.34 12.30
CA PRO A 200 -6.99 -29.02 12.13
C PRO A 200 -6.75 -28.00 11.01
N ALA A 201 -7.42 -28.12 9.87
CA ALA A 201 -7.28 -27.17 8.76
C ALA A 201 -7.66 -25.74 9.21
N ARG A 202 -8.74 -25.58 9.94
CA ARG A 202 -9.18 -24.30 10.46
C ARG A 202 -8.16 -23.70 11.43
N SER A 203 -7.76 -24.45 12.45
CA SER A 203 -6.86 -23.93 13.50
C SER A 203 -5.48 -23.54 12.94
N THR A 204 -4.96 -24.29 11.97
CA THR A 204 -3.70 -23.96 11.28
C THR A 204 -3.83 -22.75 10.36
N TRP A 205 -5.02 -22.53 9.75
CA TRP A 205 -5.28 -21.35 8.93
C TRP A 205 -5.18 -20.04 9.76
N GLU A 206 -5.73 -20.01 10.95
CA GLU A 206 -5.63 -18.87 11.85
C GLU A 206 -4.16 -18.55 12.20
N VAL A 207 -3.33 -19.57 12.43
CA VAL A 207 -1.89 -19.41 12.65
C VAL A 207 -1.19 -18.87 11.41
N ASN A 208 -1.56 -19.33 10.21
CA ASN A 208 -1.02 -18.81 8.96
C ASN A 208 -1.31 -17.32 8.79
N ILE A 209 -2.51 -16.83 9.16
CA ILE A 209 -2.83 -15.40 9.17
C ILE A 209 -1.93 -14.63 10.14
N ASN A 210 -1.64 -15.20 11.32
CA ASN A 210 -0.71 -14.60 12.29
C ASN A 210 0.70 -14.41 11.70
N GLY A 211 1.14 -15.28 10.81
CA GLY A 211 2.39 -15.14 10.06
C GLY A 211 2.49 -13.89 9.17
N LYS A 212 1.39 -13.16 8.98
CA LYS A 212 1.32 -11.90 8.24
C LYS A 212 1.24 -10.66 9.14
N GLN A 213 1.26 -10.83 10.47
CA GLN A 213 1.02 -9.76 11.46
C GLN A 213 2.28 -9.27 12.17
N PHE A 214 3.45 -9.82 11.88
CA PHE A 214 4.69 -9.37 12.51
C PHE A 214 4.94 -7.87 12.25
N ASP A 215 5.66 -7.24 13.19
CA ASP A 215 6.15 -5.88 13.02
C ASP A 215 6.88 -5.75 11.68
N SER A 216 6.58 -4.69 10.93
CA SER A 216 7.13 -4.40 9.58
C SER A 216 6.66 -5.30 8.42
N PHE A 217 5.67 -6.18 8.63
CA PHE A 217 5.17 -7.08 7.58
C PHE A 217 4.09 -6.47 6.68
N THR A 218 3.87 -5.15 6.79
CA THR A 218 3.00 -4.40 5.87
C THR A 218 3.72 -3.14 5.35
N PRO A 219 4.77 -3.29 4.53
CA PRO A 219 5.31 -2.16 3.80
C PRO A 219 4.25 -1.52 2.90
N LEU A 220 4.10 -0.17 2.96
CA LEU A 220 3.15 0.62 2.18
C LEU A 220 3.77 1.94 1.71
N GLY A 221 3.50 2.32 0.48
CA GLY A 221 3.92 3.61 -0.06
C GLY A 221 4.64 3.50 -1.40
N PRO A 222 5.60 4.37 -1.72
CA PRO A 222 6.03 5.57 -0.98
C PRO A 222 5.00 6.71 -0.99
N VAL A 223 4.07 6.69 -1.94
CA VAL A 223 3.07 7.74 -2.17
C VAL A 223 1.66 7.19 -2.15
N LEU A 224 0.70 8.02 -1.81
CA LEU A 224 -0.71 7.86 -2.16
C LEU A 224 -0.94 8.63 -3.48
N ALA A 225 -1.02 7.91 -4.59
CA ALA A 225 -1.41 8.48 -5.88
C ALA A 225 -2.93 8.60 -5.94
N THR A 226 -3.45 9.82 -6.13
CA THR A 226 -4.89 10.07 -6.10
C THR A 226 -5.61 9.42 -7.27
N PHE A 227 -6.88 9.07 -7.07
CA PHE A 227 -7.72 8.34 -8.04
C PHE A 227 -7.74 8.96 -9.44
N ASP A 228 -7.74 10.29 -9.51
CA ASP A 228 -7.79 11.06 -10.75
C ASP A 228 -6.52 11.01 -11.62
N GLU A 229 -5.42 10.45 -11.10
CA GLU A 229 -4.19 10.17 -11.87
C GLU A 229 -4.38 9.03 -12.90
N PHE A 230 -5.45 8.23 -12.77
CA PHE A 230 -5.60 7.00 -13.53
C PHE A 230 -6.91 6.99 -14.32
N ALA A 231 -6.80 6.93 -15.65
CA ALA A 231 -7.96 6.75 -16.52
C ALA A 231 -8.52 5.33 -16.43
N ASP A 232 -7.66 4.34 -16.27
CA ASP A 232 -8.01 2.92 -16.13
C ASP A 232 -7.05 2.23 -15.14
N VAL A 233 -7.53 1.96 -13.93
CA VAL A 233 -6.76 1.25 -12.91
C VAL A 233 -6.50 -0.21 -13.26
N THR A 234 -7.32 -0.83 -14.12
CA THR A 234 -7.15 -2.24 -14.49
C THR A 234 -5.94 -2.48 -15.38
N ALA A 235 -5.45 -1.42 -16.03
CA ALA A 235 -4.23 -1.45 -16.84
C ALA A 235 -2.93 -1.38 -16.00
N LEU A 236 -3.02 -1.00 -14.73
CA LEU A 236 -1.86 -0.98 -13.83
C LEU A 236 -1.30 -2.38 -13.64
N ARG A 237 0.01 -2.45 -13.40
CA ARG A 237 0.74 -3.70 -13.18
C ARG A 237 1.41 -3.69 -11.81
N ILE A 238 1.42 -4.83 -11.17
CA ILE A 238 2.22 -5.10 -9.96
C ILE A 238 3.48 -5.83 -10.41
N ILE A 239 4.64 -5.21 -10.21
CA ILE A 239 5.94 -5.78 -10.54
C ILE A 239 6.74 -5.89 -9.24
N VAL A 240 7.13 -7.12 -8.88
CA VAL A 240 7.97 -7.37 -7.69
C VAL A 240 9.36 -7.77 -8.11
N ARG A 241 10.37 -7.17 -7.48
CA ARG A 241 11.79 -7.54 -7.68
C ARG A 241 12.44 -7.90 -6.36
N LEU A 242 13.07 -9.05 -6.33
CA LEU A 242 13.95 -9.47 -5.22
C LEU A 242 15.40 -9.35 -5.69
N ASN A 243 16.20 -8.50 -5.06
CA ASN A 243 17.57 -8.19 -5.46
C ASN A 243 17.70 -7.85 -6.96
N GLY A 244 16.77 -7.04 -7.47
CA GLY A 244 16.70 -6.61 -8.87
C GLY A 244 16.10 -7.65 -9.84
N LYS A 245 15.91 -8.91 -9.42
CA LYS A 245 15.30 -9.95 -10.26
C LYS A 245 13.78 -9.88 -10.18
N VAL A 246 13.09 -9.82 -11.32
CA VAL A 246 11.63 -9.86 -11.39
C VAL A 246 11.11 -11.21 -10.88
N MET A 247 10.25 -11.15 -9.87
CA MET A 247 9.62 -12.29 -9.23
C MET A 247 8.13 -12.38 -9.53
N GLN A 248 7.42 -11.25 -9.56
CA GLN A 248 6.01 -11.16 -9.94
C GLN A 248 5.86 -10.06 -10.99
N ASP A 249 4.98 -10.27 -11.96
CA ASP A 249 4.61 -9.26 -12.97
C ASP A 249 3.23 -9.58 -13.55
N ALA A 250 2.20 -8.89 -13.07
CA ALA A 250 0.84 -9.10 -13.52
C ALA A 250 0.01 -7.80 -13.55
N PRO A 251 -0.95 -7.70 -14.48
CA PRO A 251 -1.87 -6.57 -14.50
C PRO A 251 -2.96 -6.72 -13.44
N ILE A 252 -3.54 -5.60 -12.99
CA ILE A 252 -4.70 -5.58 -12.07
C ILE A 252 -5.92 -6.26 -12.70
N SER A 253 -6.03 -6.30 -14.03
CA SER A 253 -7.09 -7.04 -14.74
C SER A 253 -7.05 -8.56 -14.56
N ASP A 254 -5.97 -9.11 -13.96
CA ASP A 254 -5.87 -10.53 -13.59
C ASP A 254 -6.68 -10.87 -12.30
N LEU A 255 -7.24 -9.89 -11.61
CA LEU A 255 -8.12 -10.12 -10.47
C LEU A 255 -9.31 -11.04 -10.83
N ILE A 256 -9.68 -11.95 -9.91
CA ILE A 256 -10.86 -12.81 -10.02
C ILE A 256 -12.13 -11.96 -9.87
N PHE A 257 -12.17 -11.12 -8.86
CA PHE A 257 -13.20 -10.12 -8.63
C PHE A 257 -12.64 -8.73 -8.88
N THR A 258 -13.38 -7.90 -9.57
CA THR A 258 -12.97 -6.50 -9.81
C THR A 258 -12.79 -5.75 -8.49
N ILE A 259 -12.04 -4.65 -8.51
CA ILE A 259 -11.89 -3.76 -7.35
C ILE A 259 -13.27 -3.35 -6.81
N ALA A 260 -14.20 -3.00 -7.70
CA ALA A 260 -15.56 -2.59 -7.33
C ALA A 260 -16.34 -3.69 -6.61
N GLU A 261 -16.26 -4.95 -7.10
CA GLU A 261 -16.89 -6.10 -6.46
C GLU A 261 -16.26 -6.42 -5.11
N THR A 262 -14.93 -6.32 -5.01
CA THR A 262 -14.19 -6.53 -3.78
C THR A 262 -14.56 -5.50 -2.70
N ILE A 263 -14.62 -4.20 -3.06
CA ILE A 263 -15.10 -3.14 -2.16
C ILE A 263 -16.54 -3.39 -1.74
N ALA A 264 -17.44 -3.70 -2.69
CA ALA A 264 -18.85 -3.98 -2.39
C ALA A 264 -19.00 -5.17 -1.45
N HIS A 265 -18.18 -6.22 -1.60
CA HIS A 265 -18.19 -7.38 -0.72
C HIS A 265 -17.75 -7.02 0.70
N PHE A 266 -16.55 -6.45 0.87
CA PHE A 266 -16.02 -6.16 2.21
C PHE A 266 -16.77 -5.04 2.92
N SER A 267 -17.36 -4.08 2.21
CA SER A 267 -18.18 -3.03 2.81
C SER A 267 -19.46 -3.53 3.47
N LYS A 268 -19.90 -4.77 3.22
CA LYS A 268 -21.02 -5.40 3.95
C LYS A 268 -20.68 -5.69 5.41
N TRP A 269 -19.40 -6.00 5.66
CA TRP A 269 -18.88 -6.39 6.98
C TRP A 269 -18.21 -5.24 7.71
N TYR A 270 -17.52 -4.38 6.96
CA TYR A 270 -16.69 -3.31 7.50
C TYR A 270 -17.23 -1.96 7.05
N THR A 271 -17.15 -0.98 7.95
CA THR A 271 -17.27 0.43 7.58
C THR A 271 -15.87 0.99 7.39
N PHE A 272 -15.50 1.27 6.16
CA PHE A 272 -14.26 1.97 5.85
C PHE A 272 -14.45 3.48 6.00
N HIS A 273 -13.47 4.15 6.54
CA HIS A 273 -13.40 5.59 6.69
C HIS A 273 -12.29 6.19 5.82
N PRO A 274 -12.26 7.51 5.59
CA PRO A 274 -11.14 8.14 4.89
C PRO A 274 -9.79 7.74 5.51
N GLY A 275 -8.86 7.27 4.66
CA GLY A 275 -7.56 6.77 5.07
C GLY A 275 -7.51 5.29 5.46
N ASP A 276 -8.63 4.57 5.50
CA ASP A 276 -8.61 3.11 5.64
C ASP A 276 -8.19 2.44 4.34
N ILE A 277 -7.70 1.20 4.45
CA ILE A 277 -6.96 0.52 3.39
C ILE A 277 -7.57 -0.84 3.09
N LEU A 278 -7.68 -1.17 1.80
CA LEU A 278 -7.98 -2.50 1.30
C LEU A 278 -6.87 -2.96 0.36
N LEU A 279 -6.13 -4.01 0.74
CA LEU A 279 -5.12 -4.66 -0.10
C LEU A 279 -5.79 -5.60 -1.10
N THR A 280 -5.30 -5.60 -2.35
CA THR A 280 -5.94 -6.33 -3.46
C THR A 280 -5.67 -7.82 -3.49
N GLY A 281 -4.73 -8.31 -2.67
CA GLY A 281 -4.12 -9.62 -2.87
C GLY A 281 -2.99 -9.57 -3.90
N THR A 282 -2.24 -10.67 -3.99
CA THR A 282 -1.02 -10.80 -4.78
C THR A 282 -1.21 -11.69 -6.01
N PRO A 283 -0.53 -11.40 -7.15
CA PRO A 283 -0.48 -12.29 -8.32
C PRO A 283 0.49 -13.46 -8.12
N ALA A 284 0.58 -14.35 -9.13
CA ALA A 284 1.56 -15.45 -9.17
C ALA A 284 3.01 -14.98 -9.05
N GLY A 285 3.88 -15.88 -8.63
CA GLY A 285 5.31 -15.70 -8.50
C GLY A 285 5.79 -15.49 -7.08
N VAL A 286 4.93 -15.72 -6.08
CA VAL A 286 5.30 -15.73 -4.66
C VAL A 286 6.38 -16.77 -4.39
N GLY A 287 7.19 -16.55 -3.36
CA GLY A 287 8.33 -17.39 -3.05
C GLY A 287 7.96 -18.84 -2.79
N VAL A 288 6.89 -19.07 -2.03
CA VAL A 288 6.40 -20.44 -1.70
C VAL A 288 5.87 -21.20 -2.92
N GLY A 289 5.34 -20.50 -3.93
CA GLY A 289 4.83 -21.10 -5.17
C GLY A 289 5.90 -21.55 -6.16
N ARG A 290 7.16 -21.13 -5.97
CA ARG A 290 8.27 -21.43 -6.88
C ARG A 290 8.81 -22.84 -6.73
N LYS A 291 9.46 -23.34 -7.77
CA LYS A 291 10.11 -24.66 -7.81
C LYS A 291 11.57 -24.52 -8.24
N PRO A 292 12.56 -24.63 -7.33
CA PRO A 292 12.38 -24.70 -5.87
C PRO A 292 11.83 -23.40 -5.27
N PRO A 293 11.25 -23.43 -4.04
CA PRO A 293 10.83 -22.23 -3.33
C PRO A 293 11.97 -21.22 -3.12
N VAL A 294 11.62 -19.92 -3.12
CA VAL A 294 12.57 -18.82 -2.94
C VAL A 294 12.07 -17.90 -1.86
N PHE A 295 12.73 -17.86 -0.72
CA PHE A 295 12.38 -17.01 0.40
C PHE A 295 13.39 -15.88 0.61
N MET A 296 12.92 -14.78 1.18
CA MET A 296 13.74 -13.63 1.53
C MET A 296 14.55 -13.91 2.80
N LYS A 297 15.73 -13.31 2.89
CA LYS A 297 16.65 -13.42 4.04
C LYS A 297 17.23 -12.04 4.39
N ALA A 298 17.83 -11.94 5.56
CA ALA A 298 18.52 -10.72 5.97
C ALA A 298 19.55 -10.26 4.91
N GLY A 299 19.52 -8.99 4.57
CA GLY A 299 20.32 -8.36 3.52
C GLY A 299 19.63 -8.28 2.15
N ASP A 300 18.56 -9.02 1.92
CA ASP A 300 17.81 -8.91 0.66
C ASP A 300 17.07 -7.58 0.54
N VAL A 301 16.97 -7.09 -0.69
CA VAL A 301 16.17 -5.92 -1.06
C VAL A 301 14.95 -6.40 -1.84
N ILE A 302 13.77 -6.04 -1.35
CA ILE A 302 12.49 -6.29 -2.00
C ILE A 302 11.87 -5.00 -2.50
N GLU A 303 11.40 -5.01 -3.73
CA GLU A 303 10.78 -3.86 -4.39
C GLU A 303 9.41 -4.26 -4.92
N VAL A 304 8.42 -3.42 -4.69
CA VAL A 304 7.09 -3.48 -5.31
C VAL A 304 6.90 -2.21 -6.12
N ASP A 305 6.89 -2.37 -7.43
CA ASP A 305 6.78 -1.29 -8.41
C ASP A 305 5.39 -1.35 -9.06
N ILE A 306 4.64 -0.27 -8.92
CA ILE A 306 3.39 -0.07 -9.67
C ILE A 306 3.58 1.18 -10.52
N PRO A 307 3.93 1.03 -11.81
CA PRO A 307 4.17 2.17 -12.69
C PRO A 307 2.99 3.15 -12.69
N GLY A 308 3.30 4.44 -12.48
CA GLY A 308 2.31 5.50 -12.29
C GLY A 308 1.95 5.75 -10.81
N VAL A 309 1.93 4.73 -9.97
CA VAL A 309 1.74 4.88 -8.52
C VAL A 309 3.08 5.19 -7.85
N GLY A 310 3.98 4.21 -7.74
CA GLY A 310 5.28 4.41 -7.10
C GLY A 310 6.06 3.12 -6.90
N LEU A 311 7.32 3.27 -6.51
CA LEU A 311 8.25 2.20 -6.18
C LEU A 311 8.43 2.12 -4.65
N LEU A 312 7.91 1.07 -4.04
CA LEU A 312 8.13 0.72 -2.64
C LEU A 312 9.36 -0.18 -2.55
N SER A 313 10.36 0.22 -1.76
CA SER A 313 11.61 -0.55 -1.61
C SER A 313 11.97 -0.70 -0.14
N ASN A 314 12.27 -1.93 0.27
CA ASN A 314 12.60 -2.25 1.66
C ASN A 314 13.74 -3.28 1.71
N THR A 315 14.54 -3.22 2.77
CA THR A 315 15.62 -4.18 3.04
C THR A 315 15.26 -5.04 4.24
N LEU A 316 15.50 -6.35 4.16
CA LEU A 316 15.32 -7.25 5.31
C LEU A 316 16.48 -7.10 6.28
N LYS A 317 16.19 -7.05 7.59
CA LYS A 317 17.19 -7.05 8.66
C LYS A 317 16.88 -8.12 9.70
N ALA A 318 17.94 -8.77 10.20
CA ALA A 318 17.88 -9.69 11.33
C ALA A 318 17.54 -8.96 12.63
#